data_63ffc7f711fe28709f60015543d0751f
#
_entry.id   63ffc7f711fe28709f60015543d0751f
#
_cell.length_a   1.000
_cell.length_b   1.000
_cell.length_c   1.000
_cell.angle_alpha   90.00
_cell.angle_beta   90.00
_cell.angle_gamma   90.00
#
_symmetry.space_group_name_H-M   'P 1'
#
loop_
_entity.id
_entity.type
_entity.pdbx_description
1 polymer ?
#
loop_
_entity_poly.entity_id
_entity_poly.type
_entity_poly.pdbx_seq_one_letter_code
_entity_poly.pdbx_strand_id
1 'polypeptide(L)'
;CSSDLASSLGITNGALTSHVKKLEESGILAILPEHSGHGNQKVCRINVDKILVDIASNNDSPAEDSYSIDIPIGNYFNYSVYPTCGLSTTDNLIGEVDDPRYFAHPSHVDAKILWFGRGFIDYRIPNMLPPGQKIDRLTLSFEISSEAPGVNSDWPSDISFFLNNTKVGTWTSPGDFGDVHGMFTPDWWFPNWN
;
A
#
# COMPACT_ATOMS: atom_id res chain seq x y z
N CYS A 1 -6.16 32.20 -8.03
CA CYS A 1 -6.52 32.67 -6.68
C CYS A 1 -7.72 31.89 -6.13
N SER A 2 -8.15 32.16 -4.88
CA SER A 2 -9.29 31.45 -4.27
C SER A 2 -10.59 31.59 -5.08
N SER A 3 -10.81 32.73 -5.71
CA SER A 3 -11.97 32.97 -6.59
C SER A 3 -11.93 32.06 -7.83
N ASP A 4 -10.77 31.86 -8.42
CA ASP A 4 -10.61 31.03 -9.62
C ASP A 4 -10.84 29.54 -9.29
N LEU A 5 -10.33 29.12 -8.14
CA LEU A 5 -10.54 27.75 -7.64
C LEU A 5 -12.02 27.50 -7.30
N ALA A 6 -12.68 28.44 -6.63
CA ALA A 6 -14.10 28.37 -6.32
C ALA A 6 -14.95 28.27 -7.60
N SER A 7 -14.64 29.11 -8.59
CA SER A 7 -15.31 29.12 -9.90
C SER A 7 -15.07 27.79 -10.63
N SER A 8 -13.85 27.25 -10.62
CA SER A 8 -13.49 25.97 -11.24
C SER A 8 -14.25 24.79 -10.60
N LEU A 9 -14.49 24.85 -9.30
CA LEU A 9 -15.20 23.81 -8.54
C LEU A 9 -16.73 24.03 -8.49
N GLY A 10 -17.24 25.14 -9.03
CA GLY A 10 -18.67 25.46 -8.99
C GLY A 10 -19.21 25.73 -7.60
N ILE A 11 -18.37 26.20 -6.65
CA ILE A 11 -18.75 26.50 -5.27
C ILE A 11 -18.51 27.97 -4.91
N THR A 12 -19.10 28.41 -3.80
CA THR A 12 -18.87 29.78 -3.30
C THR A 12 -17.52 29.90 -2.60
N ASN A 13 -16.95 31.10 -2.55
CA ASN A 13 -15.71 31.39 -1.80
C ASN A 13 -15.80 31.00 -0.31
N GLY A 14 -16.99 31.20 0.30
CA GLY A 14 -17.23 30.78 1.69
C GLY A 14 -17.17 29.26 1.89
N ALA A 15 -17.79 28.52 0.97
CA ALA A 15 -17.72 27.04 0.98
C ALA A 15 -16.29 26.56 0.75
N LEU A 16 -15.57 27.14 -0.22
CA LEU A 16 -14.15 26.82 -0.45
C LEU A 16 -13.31 27.04 0.82
N THR A 17 -13.46 28.18 1.48
CA THR A 17 -12.71 28.47 2.72
C THR A 17 -13.00 27.45 3.81
N SER A 18 -14.25 27.02 3.96
CA SER A 18 -14.64 25.98 4.92
C SER A 18 -14.03 24.63 4.60
N HIS A 19 -14.02 24.23 3.32
CA HIS A 19 -13.41 22.96 2.89
C HIS A 19 -11.90 22.97 3.06
N VAL A 20 -11.21 24.04 2.65
CA VAL A 20 -9.76 24.19 2.81
C VAL A 20 -9.37 24.11 4.28
N LYS A 21 -10.12 24.75 5.18
CA LYS A 21 -9.87 24.70 6.62
C LYS A 21 -10.00 23.26 7.17
N LYS A 22 -11.05 22.54 6.77
CA LYS A 22 -11.24 21.14 7.19
C LYS A 22 -10.13 20.22 6.68
N LEU A 23 -9.68 20.41 5.45
CA LEU A 23 -8.58 19.65 4.86
C LEU A 23 -7.23 19.99 5.52
N GLU A 24 -7.03 21.24 5.95
CA GLU A 24 -5.88 21.64 6.76
C GLU A 24 -5.92 21.00 8.16
N GLU A 25 -7.06 21.09 8.85
CA GLU A 25 -7.27 20.49 10.17
C GLU A 25 -7.11 18.95 10.16
N SER A 26 -7.44 18.30 9.06
CA SER A 26 -7.24 16.85 8.87
C SER A 26 -5.83 16.47 8.42
N GLY A 27 -4.94 17.44 8.19
CA GLY A 27 -3.57 17.18 7.74
C GLY A 27 -3.42 16.84 6.26
N ILE A 28 -4.51 16.84 5.49
CA ILE A 28 -4.50 16.56 4.04
C ILE A 28 -3.87 17.70 3.25
N LEU A 29 -4.10 18.94 3.69
CA LEU A 29 -3.48 20.14 3.11
C LEU A 29 -2.56 20.83 4.11
N ALA A 30 -1.44 21.34 3.60
CA ALA A 30 -0.61 22.32 4.29
C ALA A 30 -0.81 23.70 3.66
N ILE A 31 -1.03 24.73 4.51
CA ILE A 31 -1.11 26.11 4.07
C ILE A 31 0.23 26.78 4.36
N LEU A 32 0.92 27.17 3.29
CA LEU A 32 2.21 27.86 3.38
C LEU A 32 2.03 29.34 3.08
N PRO A 33 2.60 30.25 3.91
CA PRO A 33 2.63 31.67 3.58
C PRO A 33 3.61 31.88 2.42
N GLU A 34 3.14 32.46 1.32
CA GLU A 34 4.01 32.86 0.23
C GLU A 34 4.41 34.34 0.40
N HIS A 35 5.71 34.60 0.54
CA HIS A 35 6.27 35.94 0.64
C HIS A 35 6.60 36.49 -0.75
N SER A 36 5.63 36.62 -1.61
CA SER A 36 5.79 37.34 -2.88
C SER A 36 5.15 38.72 -2.77
N GLY A 37 5.95 39.73 -2.76
CA GLY A 37 5.87 41.18 -2.87
C GLY A 37 4.56 41.96 -2.83
N HIS A 38 3.39 41.41 -3.03
CA HIS A 38 2.10 42.10 -2.97
C HIS A 38 0.98 41.18 -2.42
N GLY A 39 0.73 41.29 -1.11
CA GLY A 39 -0.41 40.67 -0.45
C GLY A 39 -0.09 39.34 0.27
N ASN A 40 -0.91 38.97 1.26
CA ASN A 40 -0.84 37.72 1.98
C ASN A 40 -1.45 36.59 1.13
N GLN A 41 -0.75 36.12 0.11
CA GLN A 41 -1.17 34.93 -0.60
C GLN A 41 -0.86 33.67 0.22
N LYS A 42 -1.81 32.75 0.27
CA LYS A 42 -1.65 31.44 0.90
C LYS A 42 -1.59 30.38 -0.19
N VAL A 43 -0.55 29.59 -0.19
CA VAL A 43 -0.41 28.46 -1.11
C VAL A 43 -0.85 27.20 -0.38
N CYS A 44 -1.84 26.52 -0.95
CA CYS A 44 -2.25 25.20 -0.48
C CYS A 44 -1.41 24.13 -1.17
N ARG A 45 -0.78 23.26 -0.39
CA ARG A 45 -0.03 22.11 -0.87
C ARG A 45 -0.67 20.85 -0.33
N ILE A 46 -0.77 19.83 -1.17
CA ILE A 46 -1.16 18.48 -0.72
C ILE A 46 -0.03 17.96 0.19
N ASN A 47 -0.40 17.50 1.37
CA ASN A 47 0.52 17.06 2.42
C ASN A 47 0.46 15.54 2.64
N VAL A 48 -0.30 14.83 1.81
CA VAL A 48 -0.46 13.38 1.85
C VAL A 48 -0.29 12.83 0.45
N ASP A 49 0.39 11.74 0.32
CA ASP A 49 0.62 11.08 -0.98
C ASP A 49 -0.57 10.19 -1.35
N LYS A 50 -1.23 9.62 -0.36
CA LYS A 50 -2.38 8.70 -0.56
C LYS A 50 -3.43 8.91 0.53
N ILE A 51 -4.70 8.75 0.16
CA ILE A 51 -5.84 8.71 1.07
C ILE A 51 -6.50 7.35 0.90
N LEU A 52 -6.40 6.50 1.91
CA LEU A 52 -7.12 5.24 1.97
C LEU A 52 -8.49 5.48 2.61
N VAL A 53 -9.55 5.23 1.86
CA VAL A 53 -10.92 5.25 2.39
C VAL A 53 -11.40 3.82 2.49
N ASP A 54 -11.44 3.29 3.72
CA ASP A 54 -12.08 2.02 3.99
C ASP A 54 -13.60 2.22 4.05
N ILE A 55 -14.31 1.70 3.03
CA ILE A 55 -15.77 1.73 2.95
C ILE A 55 -16.33 0.40 3.48
N ALA A 56 -15.65 -0.25 4.41
CA ALA A 56 -16.23 -1.39 5.08
C ALA A 56 -17.57 -0.97 5.67
N SER A 57 -18.65 -1.57 5.17
CA SER A 57 -20.00 -1.29 5.66
C SER A 57 -20.05 -1.64 7.16
N ASN A 58 -20.05 -0.62 8.00
CA ASN A 58 -20.24 -0.73 9.45
C ASN A 58 -21.62 -1.28 9.84
N ASN A 59 -22.17 -2.22 9.06
CA ASN A 59 -23.39 -2.94 9.43
C ASN A 59 -23.10 -4.11 10.37
N ASP A 60 -21.84 -4.50 10.49
CA ASP A 60 -21.41 -5.30 11.63
C ASP A 60 -20.81 -4.31 12.64
N SER A 61 -21.50 -4.04 13.74
CA SER A 61 -20.86 -3.46 14.93
C SER A 61 -19.54 -4.16 15.12
N PRO A 62 -18.42 -3.45 15.35
CA PRO A 62 -17.15 -4.13 15.63
C PRO A 62 -17.47 -5.12 16.75
N ALA A 63 -17.35 -6.41 16.46
CA ALA A 63 -17.47 -7.40 17.51
C ALA A 63 -16.49 -6.95 18.58
N GLU A 64 -16.91 -6.82 19.81
CA GLU A 64 -16.09 -6.34 20.94
C GLU A 64 -14.79 -7.15 21.10
N ASP A 65 -14.61 -8.20 20.31
CA ASP A 65 -13.54 -9.18 20.33
C ASP A 65 -12.79 -9.31 18.98
N SER A 66 -12.65 -8.25 18.20
CA SER A 66 -11.80 -8.29 16.98
C SER A 66 -10.40 -7.77 17.26
N TYR A 67 -9.39 -8.50 16.76
CA TYR A 67 -7.99 -8.10 16.79
C TYR A 67 -7.49 -7.88 15.36
N SER A 68 -6.92 -6.72 15.09
CA SER A 68 -6.32 -6.40 13.81
C SER A 68 -4.84 -6.07 13.98
N ILE A 69 -4.02 -6.50 13.04
CA ILE A 69 -2.59 -6.20 12.99
C ILE A 69 -2.15 -5.98 11.56
N ASP A 70 -1.39 -4.91 11.33
CA ASP A 70 -0.72 -4.65 10.08
C ASP A 70 0.70 -5.21 10.14
N ILE A 71 1.06 -6.01 9.14
CA ILE A 71 2.39 -6.62 9.05
C ILE A 71 3.06 -6.05 7.80
N PRO A 72 4.15 -5.28 7.97
CA PRO A 72 4.94 -4.82 6.83
C PRO A 72 5.41 -6.01 5.98
N ILE A 73 5.35 -5.86 4.67
CA ILE A 73 5.65 -6.94 3.73
C ILE A 73 7.09 -7.46 3.89
N GLY A 74 8.01 -6.61 4.32
CA GLY A 74 9.39 -6.99 4.61
C GLY A 74 9.58 -7.79 5.91
N ASN A 75 8.57 -7.92 6.77
CA ASN A 75 8.68 -8.61 8.06
C ASN A 75 8.44 -10.13 7.94
N TYR A 76 8.87 -10.72 6.86
CA TYR A 76 8.83 -12.18 6.74
C TYR A 76 9.86 -12.85 7.65
N PHE A 77 9.55 -14.07 8.04
CA PHE A 77 10.40 -14.90 8.92
C PHE A 77 11.32 -15.84 8.13
N ASN A 78 10.83 -16.36 7.01
CA ASN A 78 11.52 -17.31 6.19
C ASN A 78 11.16 -17.13 4.72
N TYR A 79 12.06 -17.49 3.84
CA TYR A 79 11.84 -17.35 2.41
C TYR A 79 12.67 -18.36 1.62
N SER A 80 12.22 -18.64 0.41
CA SER A 80 13.02 -19.26 -0.64
C SER A 80 12.52 -18.71 -1.96
N VAL A 81 13.30 -17.85 -2.58
CA VAL A 81 12.90 -17.11 -3.78
C VAL A 81 13.90 -17.34 -4.90
N TYR A 82 13.40 -17.26 -6.12
CA TYR A 82 14.19 -17.41 -7.34
C TYR A 82 13.88 -16.26 -8.29
N PRO A 83 14.85 -15.85 -9.10
CA PRO A 83 14.67 -14.80 -10.10
C PRO A 83 13.50 -15.10 -11.08
N THR A 84 12.86 -14.07 -11.58
CA THR A 84 13.06 -12.64 -11.30
C THR A 84 12.70 -12.33 -9.86
N CYS A 85 13.48 -11.57 -9.13
CA CYS A 85 13.15 -11.28 -7.73
C CYS A 85 13.78 -9.96 -7.27
N GLY A 86 13.19 -9.35 -6.26
CA GLY A 86 13.74 -8.15 -5.65
C GLY A 86 12.88 -7.58 -4.54
N LEU A 87 13.37 -6.50 -3.97
CA LEU A 87 12.78 -5.77 -2.86
C LEU A 87 12.91 -4.27 -3.11
N SER A 88 11.90 -3.52 -2.74
CA SER A 88 11.91 -2.07 -2.83
C SER A 88 11.35 -1.43 -1.57
N THR A 89 11.94 -0.30 -1.16
CA THR A 89 11.34 0.64 -0.21
C THR A 89 10.42 1.62 -0.94
N THR A 90 9.90 2.60 -0.22
CA THR A 90 9.18 3.73 -0.83
C THR A 90 10.01 4.52 -1.83
N ASP A 91 11.35 4.55 -1.65
CA ASP A 91 12.23 5.49 -2.34
C ASP A 91 13.26 4.81 -3.24
N ASN A 92 13.64 3.56 -2.96
CA ASN A 92 14.76 2.89 -3.62
C ASN A 92 14.61 1.37 -3.65
N LEU A 93 15.31 0.73 -4.59
CA LEU A 93 15.57 -0.71 -4.54
C LEU A 93 16.42 -1.07 -3.31
N ILE A 94 16.17 -2.22 -2.73
CA ILE A 94 17.04 -2.83 -1.71
C ILE A 94 18.00 -3.77 -2.40
N GLY A 95 19.22 -3.28 -2.63
CA GLY A 95 20.25 -4.03 -3.32
C GLY A 95 20.07 -4.09 -4.82
N GLU A 96 20.33 -5.25 -5.40
CA GLU A 96 20.24 -5.50 -6.84
C GLU A 96 19.06 -6.42 -7.14
N VAL A 97 18.45 -6.22 -8.31
CA VAL A 97 17.39 -7.11 -8.81
C VAL A 97 17.99 -8.48 -9.16
N ASP A 98 17.14 -9.51 -9.13
CA ASP A 98 17.48 -10.89 -9.47
C ASP A 98 18.55 -11.55 -8.59
N ASP A 99 18.83 -10.96 -7.44
CA ASP A 99 19.72 -11.52 -6.43
C ASP A 99 18.97 -11.91 -5.14
N PRO A 100 18.63 -13.19 -4.94
CA PRO A 100 17.90 -13.67 -3.76
C PRO A 100 18.57 -13.37 -2.42
N ARG A 101 19.89 -13.08 -2.40
CA ARG A 101 20.64 -12.79 -1.17
C ARG A 101 20.15 -11.54 -0.47
N TYR A 102 19.59 -10.58 -1.21
CA TYR A 102 19.06 -9.35 -0.62
C TYR A 102 17.80 -9.57 0.22
N PHE A 103 17.13 -10.70 0.07
CA PHE A 103 16.03 -11.06 0.98
C PHE A 103 16.52 -11.34 2.41
N ALA A 104 17.82 -11.59 2.62
CA ALA A 104 18.44 -11.66 3.96
C ALA A 104 19.12 -10.33 4.38
N HIS A 105 19.12 -9.30 3.53
CA HIS A 105 19.73 -8.01 3.87
C HIS A 105 18.96 -7.34 5.02
N PRO A 106 19.63 -6.74 6.03
CA PRO A 106 18.95 -6.13 7.17
C PRO A 106 17.84 -5.12 6.81
N SER A 107 18.01 -4.40 5.70
CA SER A 107 17.00 -3.44 5.22
C SER A 107 15.76 -4.09 4.62
N HIS A 108 15.68 -5.42 4.52
CA HIS A 108 14.48 -6.10 4.00
C HIS A 108 13.21 -5.74 4.79
N VAL A 109 13.37 -5.41 6.09
CA VAL A 109 12.25 -4.99 6.96
C VAL A 109 11.58 -3.69 6.50
N ASP A 110 12.29 -2.87 5.73
CA ASP A 110 11.79 -1.61 5.19
C ASP A 110 11.09 -1.78 3.83
N ALA A 111 11.05 -3.00 3.31
CA ALA A 111 10.44 -3.29 2.02
C ALA A 111 8.94 -2.94 2.02
N LYS A 112 8.50 -2.31 0.94
CA LYS A 112 7.11 -1.96 0.62
C LYS A 112 6.57 -2.78 -0.55
N ILE A 113 7.47 -3.24 -1.41
CA ILE A 113 7.20 -4.19 -2.49
C ILE A 113 8.24 -5.30 -2.40
N LEU A 114 7.81 -6.51 -2.66
CA LEU A 114 8.67 -7.65 -2.95
C LEU A 114 8.09 -8.46 -4.10
N TRP A 115 8.95 -9.03 -4.90
CA TRP A 115 8.56 -9.89 -6.00
C TRP A 115 9.50 -11.07 -6.15
N PHE A 116 9.02 -12.15 -6.74
CA PHE A 116 9.83 -13.31 -7.11
C PHE A 116 9.10 -14.17 -8.15
N GLY A 117 9.83 -14.70 -9.11
CA GLY A 117 9.27 -15.54 -10.18
C GLY A 117 8.82 -16.90 -9.68
N ARG A 118 9.47 -17.44 -8.64
CA ARG A 118 9.12 -18.70 -8.01
C ARG A 118 9.63 -18.75 -6.58
N GLY A 119 8.88 -19.41 -5.69
CA GLY A 119 9.32 -19.59 -4.31
C GLY A 119 8.21 -19.46 -3.30
N PHE A 120 8.58 -19.07 -2.09
CA PHE A 120 7.64 -18.79 -1.02
C PHE A 120 8.20 -17.75 -0.04
N ILE A 121 7.29 -17.11 0.67
CA ILE A 121 7.55 -16.21 1.79
C ILE A 121 6.69 -16.66 2.96
N ASP A 122 7.29 -16.81 4.15
CA ASP A 122 6.59 -17.16 5.38
C ASP A 122 6.56 -15.98 6.34
N TYR A 123 5.39 -15.67 6.86
CA TYR A 123 5.18 -14.69 7.91
C TYR A 123 4.85 -15.35 9.23
N ARG A 124 5.38 -14.85 10.33
CA ARG A 124 4.96 -15.20 11.68
C ARG A 124 4.10 -14.11 12.26
N ILE A 125 2.82 -14.42 12.45
CA ILE A 125 1.84 -13.51 13.03
C ILE A 125 1.66 -13.88 14.50
N PRO A 126 1.92 -12.96 15.44
CA PRO A 126 1.71 -13.24 16.86
C PRO A 126 0.22 -13.41 17.14
N ASN A 127 -0.12 -14.47 17.85
CA ASN A 127 -1.47 -14.62 18.39
C ASN A 127 -1.57 -13.85 19.71
N MET A 128 -2.19 -12.67 19.67
CA MET A 128 -2.39 -11.79 20.83
C MET A 128 -3.73 -12.01 21.51
N LEU A 129 -4.50 -13.00 21.08
CA LEU A 129 -5.78 -13.33 21.70
C LEU A 129 -5.58 -13.91 23.09
N PRO A 130 -6.50 -13.64 24.05
CA PRO A 130 -6.48 -14.25 25.36
C PRO A 130 -6.47 -15.79 25.29
N PRO A 131 -5.79 -16.46 26.21
CA PRO A 131 -5.75 -17.92 26.24
C PRO A 131 -7.17 -18.52 26.30
N GLY A 132 -7.43 -19.51 25.44
CA GLY A 132 -8.71 -20.19 25.38
C GLY A 132 -9.78 -19.54 24.51
N GLN A 133 -9.53 -18.36 23.97
CA GLN A 133 -10.42 -17.72 23.00
C GLN A 133 -10.38 -18.49 21.68
N LYS A 134 -11.57 -18.77 21.12
CA LYS A 134 -11.68 -19.40 19.80
C LYS A 134 -11.72 -18.32 18.73
N ILE A 135 -11.07 -18.60 17.62
CA ILE A 135 -11.13 -17.77 16.43
C ILE A 135 -12.29 -18.26 15.56
N ASP A 136 -13.32 -17.46 15.38
CA ASP A 136 -14.44 -17.76 14.49
C ASP A 136 -14.14 -17.39 13.05
N ARG A 137 -13.36 -16.31 12.84
CA ARG A 137 -12.97 -15.83 11.52
C ARG A 137 -11.56 -15.28 11.52
N LEU A 138 -10.78 -15.62 10.50
CA LEU A 138 -9.51 -14.98 10.17
C LEU A 138 -9.62 -14.36 8.78
N THR A 139 -9.33 -13.08 8.68
CA THR A 139 -9.29 -12.36 7.41
C THR A 139 -7.86 -11.89 7.16
N LEU A 140 -7.35 -12.18 5.97
CA LEU A 140 -6.06 -11.67 5.48
C LEU A 140 -6.36 -10.76 4.29
N SER A 141 -5.80 -9.56 4.31
CA SER A 141 -5.91 -8.59 3.22
C SER A 141 -4.52 -8.16 2.79
N PHE A 142 -4.23 -8.23 1.51
CA PHE A 142 -2.96 -7.79 0.92
C PHE A 142 -3.13 -7.52 -0.56
N GLU A 143 -2.27 -6.68 -1.11
CA GLU A 143 -2.18 -6.43 -2.52
C GLU A 143 -1.23 -7.43 -3.16
N ILE A 144 -1.62 -8.00 -4.30
CA ILE A 144 -0.86 -9.05 -4.97
C ILE A 144 -1.19 -9.10 -6.46
N SER A 145 -0.18 -9.36 -7.28
CA SER A 145 -0.33 -9.61 -8.71
C SER A 145 0.65 -10.68 -9.19
N SER A 146 0.57 -11.05 -10.47
CA SER A 146 1.62 -11.84 -11.13
C SER A 146 2.87 -10.98 -11.32
N GLU A 147 4.00 -11.63 -11.46
CA GLU A 147 5.27 -11.04 -11.88
C GLU A 147 5.61 -11.54 -13.28
N ALA A 148 5.72 -10.63 -14.24
CA ALA A 148 6.12 -10.92 -15.62
C ALA A 148 7.42 -10.20 -15.97
N PRO A 149 8.23 -10.70 -16.91
CA PRO A 149 9.33 -9.93 -17.48
C PRO A 149 8.80 -8.72 -18.27
N GLY A 150 8.88 -7.53 -17.68
CA GLY A 150 8.20 -6.34 -18.17
C GLY A 150 6.72 -6.35 -17.78
N VAL A 151 5.84 -5.92 -18.66
CA VAL A 151 4.39 -5.88 -18.44
C VAL A 151 3.69 -6.89 -19.33
N ASN A 152 2.84 -7.72 -18.76
CA ASN A 152 2.03 -8.67 -19.51
C ASN A 152 0.70 -8.97 -18.80
N SER A 153 -0.39 -8.41 -19.29
CA SER A 153 -1.73 -8.62 -18.75
C SER A 153 -2.27 -10.05 -18.92
N ASP A 154 -1.60 -10.89 -19.72
CA ASP A 154 -1.90 -12.32 -19.89
C ASP A 154 -0.70 -13.15 -19.42
N TRP A 155 -0.45 -13.15 -18.11
CA TRP A 155 0.63 -13.87 -17.47
C TRP A 155 0.13 -14.57 -16.22
N PRO A 156 -0.66 -15.65 -16.38
CA PRO A 156 -1.29 -16.32 -15.26
C PRO A 156 -0.25 -16.94 -14.32
N SER A 157 -0.40 -16.67 -13.02
CA SER A 157 0.48 -17.18 -11.97
C SER A 157 -0.33 -17.78 -10.83
N ASP A 158 0.00 -19.00 -10.43
CA ASP A 158 -0.65 -19.67 -9.32
C ASP A 158 -0.01 -19.25 -7.99
N ILE A 159 -0.79 -18.60 -7.15
CA ILE A 159 -0.39 -18.15 -5.82
C ILE A 159 -1.15 -18.97 -4.79
N SER A 160 -0.42 -19.81 -4.05
CA SER A 160 -1.00 -20.70 -3.04
C SER A 160 -0.80 -20.14 -1.64
N PHE A 161 -1.85 -20.19 -0.84
CA PHE A 161 -1.86 -19.71 0.53
C PHE A 161 -1.89 -20.89 1.51
N PHE A 162 -1.08 -20.74 2.56
CA PHE A 162 -0.97 -21.74 3.62
C PHE A 162 -1.14 -21.07 4.98
N LEU A 163 -1.87 -21.72 5.88
CA LEU A 163 -2.00 -21.33 7.27
C LEU A 163 -1.56 -22.50 8.15
N ASN A 164 -0.54 -22.28 8.99
CA ASN A 164 0.04 -23.32 9.84
C ASN A 164 0.35 -24.62 9.06
N ASN A 165 1.03 -24.50 7.91
CA ASN A 165 1.38 -25.57 6.99
C ASN A 165 0.18 -26.27 6.29
N THR A 166 -1.03 -25.80 6.48
CA THR A 166 -2.20 -26.31 5.78
C THR A 166 -2.53 -25.38 4.60
N LYS A 167 -2.64 -25.95 3.41
CA LYS A 167 -3.05 -25.18 2.22
C LYS A 167 -4.51 -24.77 2.38
N VAL A 168 -4.75 -23.46 2.36
CA VAL A 168 -6.11 -22.88 2.48
C VAL A 168 -6.70 -22.50 1.13
N GLY A 169 -5.87 -22.31 0.11
CA GLY A 169 -6.36 -22.02 -1.24
C GLY A 169 -5.24 -21.74 -2.23
N THR A 170 -5.63 -21.61 -3.48
CA THR A 170 -4.81 -21.08 -4.57
C THR A 170 -5.64 -20.10 -5.34
N TRP A 171 -5.04 -18.97 -5.66
CA TRP A 171 -5.59 -18.00 -6.59
C TRP A 171 -4.68 -17.91 -7.80
N THR A 172 -5.26 -17.95 -8.99
CA THR A 172 -4.51 -17.74 -10.23
C THR A 172 -4.65 -16.27 -10.59
N SER A 173 -3.59 -15.51 -10.42
CA SER A 173 -3.52 -14.13 -10.90
C SER A 173 -3.52 -14.15 -12.42
N PRO A 174 -4.37 -13.35 -13.09
CA PRO A 174 -4.46 -13.39 -14.56
C PRO A 174 -3.26 -12.77 -15.26
N GLY A 175 -2.57 -11.83 -14.65
CA GLY A 175 -1.49 -11.13 -15.27
C GLY A 175 -0.80 -10.11 -14.38
N ASP A 176 0.19 -9.47 -14.98
CA ASP A 176 0.91 -8.35 -14.45
C ASP A 176 0.36 -7.07 -15.09
N PHE A 177 -0.16 -6.17 -14.28
CA PHE A 177 -0.94 -5.01 -14.72
C PHE A 177 -0.12 -3.71 -14.72
N GLY A 178 1.05 -3.72 -15.37
CA GLY A 178 1.98 -2.60 -15.38
C GLY A 178 1.50 -1.28 -15.98
N ASP A 179 0.29 -1.25 -16.53
CA ASP A 179 -0.41 -0.04 -16.93
C ASP A 179 -1.22 0.62 -15.79
N VAL A 180 -1.37 -0.08 -14.67
CA VAL A 180 -2.10 0.40 -13.50
C VAL A 180 -1.24 0.24 -12.27
N HIS A 181 -0.79 1.36 -11.68
CA HIS A 181 -0.08 1.32 -10.41
C HIS A 181 -0.97 0.76 -9.30
N GLY A 182 -0.43 -0.15 -8.53
CA GLY A 182 -1.04 -0.62 -7.30
C GLY A 182 -1.17 0.50 -6.26
N MET A 183 -1.99 0.28 -5.24
CA MET A 183 -2.21 1.25 -4.17
C MET A 183 -0.92 1.61 -3.42
N PHE A 184 -0.01 0.65 -3.28
CA PHE A 184 1.25 0.79 -2.54
C PHE A 184 2.47 0.88 -3.44
N THR A 185 2.29 0.91 -4.76
CA THR A 185 3.39 1.07 -5.71
C THR A 185 4.01 2.46 -5.54
N PRO A 186 5.33 2.59 -5.34
CA PRO A 186 6.01 3.87 -5.21
C PRO A 186 5.91 4.72 -6.48
N ASP A 187 5.81 6.06 -6.33
CA ASP A 187 5.70 6.98 -7.47
C ASP A 187 6.92 6.97 -8.41
N TRP A 188 8.10 6.57 -7.91
CA TRP A 188 9.33 6.46 -8.70
C TRP A 188 9.43 5.14 -9.47
N TRP A 189 8.52 4.17 -9.20
CA TRP A 189 8.51 2.89 -9.90
C TRP A 189 8.22 3.10 -11.38
N PHE A 190 9.01 2.46 -12.23
CA PHE A 190 8.89 2.68 -13.68
C PHE A 190 7.51 2.25 -14.21
N PRO A 191 6.92 3.02 -15.16
CA PRO A 191 5.59 2.71 -15.71
C PRO A 191 5.44 1.31 -16.33
N ASN A 192 6.54 0.64 -16.60
CA ASN A 192 6.57 -0.72 -17.17
C ASN A 192 7.07 -1.77 -16.17
N TRP A 193 7.11 -1.41 -14.89
CA TRP A 193 7.44 -2.29 -13.78
C TRP A 193 6.28 -2.28 -12.80
N ASN A 194 5.77 -3.44 -12.46
CA ASN A 194 4.70 -3.56 -11.46
C ASN A 194 5.18 -4.28 -10.25
#